data_b47404a7386f9b61eca87f7956dbbfff
#
_entry.id   b47404a7386f9b61eca87f7956dbbfff
#
_cell.length_a   1.000
_cell.length_b   1.000
_cell.length_c   1.000
_cell.angle_alpha   90.00
_cell.angle_beta   90.00
_cell.angle_gamma   90.00
#
_symmetry.space_group_name_H-M   'P 1'
#
loop_
_entity.id
_entity.type
_entity.pdbx_description
1 polymer ?
#
loop_
_entity_poly.entity_id
_entity_poly.type
_entity_poly.pdbx_seq_one_letter_code
_entity_poly.pdbx_strand_id
1 'polypeptide(L)'
;MPTLDWLNRAHAFTVSARVPYRLLEQVSVHARTPGGHTTPPAIPAAPAQAELVKEPAAAPTLPSKPTHDNLLIQGDNLEALKALLPFYRGQVKCIFIDPPYNTKSAFEHYDDNLEHAQWLSMMLPRLQLLRELLREDGSIWVTIDDNEGHYLKVLMDEVFGRGNFVANVVWQKAYGPRSNAFLLSDSHDHMLIYGKSKPTLRFGLLSRSDEQTAKYKNPD
;
A
#
# COMPACT_ATOMS: atom_id res chain seq x y z
N MET A 1 -7.49 4.31 24.20
CA MET A 1 -7.56 4.36 22.74
C MET A 1 -8.64 3.37 22.32
N PRO A 2 -9.60 3.70 21.44
CA PRO A 2 -10.53 2.71 20.95
C PRO A 2 -9.73 1.65 20.16
N THR A 3 -10.04 0.38 20.40
CA THR A 3 -9.45 -0.76 19.70
C THR A 3 -10.56 -1.54 19.04
N LEU A 4 -10.29 -2.06 17.83
CA LEU A 4 -11.20 -3.00 17.18
C LEU A 4 -10.96 -4.39 17.73
N ASP A 5 -12.05 -5.13 17.98
CA ASP A 5 -11.97 -6.56 18.27
C ASP A 5 -12.69 -7.33 17.16
N TRP A 6 -12.07 -8.40 16.66
CA TRP A 6 -12.61 -9.26 15.61
C TRP A 6 -12.10 -10.69 15.76
N LEU A 7 -12.77 -11.62 15.07
CA LEU A 7 -12.37 -13.01 15.04
C LEU A 7 -10.93 -13.16 14.53
N ASN A 8 -10.09 -13.89 15.26
CA ASN A 8 -8.66 -14.10 14.97
C ASN A 8 -7.74 -12.87 15.11
N ARG A 9 -8.19 -11.78 15.74
CA ARG A 9 -7.36 -10.59 15.96
C ARG A 9 -5.98 -10.91 16.57
N ALA A 10 -5.93 -11.70 17.64
CA ALA A 10 -4.67 -12.05 18.29
C ALA A 10 -3.70 -12.79 17.35
N HIS A 11 -4.22 -13.66 16.48
CA HIS A 11 -3.42 -14.34 15.46
C HIS A 11 -2.91 -13.33 14.43
N ALA A 12 -3.77 -12.43 13.92
CA ALA A 12 -3.40 -11.45 12.92
C ALA A 12 -2.22 -10.56 13.35
N PHE A 13 -2.14 -10.18 14.63
CA PHE A 13 -0.99 -9.43 15.18
C PHE A 13 0.34 -10.18 15.14
N THR A 14 0.32 -11.49 15.08
CA THR A 14 1.54 -12.31 15.03
C THR A 14 1.97 -12.70 13.61
N VAL A 15 1.10 -12.53 12.61
CA VAL A 15 1.34 -12.98 11.23
C VAL A 15 2.57 -12.32 10.64
N SER A 16 2.72 -11.00 10.74
CA SER A 16 3.87 -10.29 10.17
C SER A 16 5.22 -10.79 10.71
N ALA A 17 5.27 -11.20 11.98
CA ALA A 17 6.47 -11.79 12.57
C ALA A 17 6.75 -13.21 12.06
N ARG A 18 5.70 -13.99 11.78
CA ARG A 18 5.78 -15.40 11.36
C ARG A 18 5.99 -15.58 9.86
N VAL A 19 5.67 -14.59 9.04
CA VAL A 19 5.92 -14.66 7.60
C VAL A 19 7.41 -14.92 7.37
N PRO A 20 7.78 -15.99 6.62
CA PRO A 20 9.18 -16.28 6.36
C PRO A 20 9.82 -15.22 5.47
N TYR A 21 11.11 -14.99 5.66
CA TYR A 21 11.88 -14.22 4.68
C TYR A 21 12.03 -15.03 3.41
N ARG A 22 11.66 -14.45 2.27
CA ARG A 22 11.88 -15.01 0.94
C ARG A 22 13.06 -14.31 0.29
N LEU A 23 13.80 -15.04 -0.52
CA LEU A 23 14.81 -14.43 -1.39
C LEU A 23 14.11 -13.83 -2.61
N LEU A 24 14.53 -12.61 -2.97
CA LEU A 24 14.12 -11.99 -4.22
C LEU A 24 15.06 -12.47 -5.32
N GLU A 25 14.52 -13.08 -6.36
CA GLU A 25 15.26 -13.49 -7.54
C GLU A 25 15.02 -12.47 -8.68
N GLN A 26 16.09 -12.01 -9.30
CA GLN A 26 15.98 -11.11 -10.43
C GLN A 26 15.67 -11.91 -11.70
N VAL A 27 14.41 -11.85 -12.14
CA VAL A 27 13.94 -12.60 -13.32
C VAL A 27 14.26 -11.87 -14.63
N SER A 28 14.16 -10.54 -14.64
CA SER A 28 14.44 -9.75 -15.84
C SER A 28 14.84 -8.31 -15.50
N VAL A 29 15.55 -7.67 -16.44
CA VAL A 29 15.86 -6.24 -16.41
C VAL A 29 15.26 -5.59 -17.64
N HIS A 30 14.42 -4.57 -17.45
CA HIS A 30 13.82 -3.79 -18.52
C HIS A 30 14.47 -2.41 -18.56
N ALA A 31 15.37 -2.18 -19.54
CA ALA A 31 15.94 -0.86 -19.77
C ALA A 31 14.95 0.00 -20.56
N ARG A 32 14.70 1.22 -20.11
CA ARG A 32 13.93 2.20 -20.88
C ARG A 32 14.78 2.73 -22.01
N THR A 33 14.45 2.35 -23.27
CA THR A 33 15.04 2.98 -24.45
C THR A 33 14.38 4.33 -24.68
N PRO A 34 15.10 5.44 -24.74
CA PRO A 34 14.51 6.72 -25.06
C PRO A 34 13.84 6.67 -26.46
N GLY A 35 12.52 6.86 -26.51
CA GLY A 35 11.77 7.00 -27.77
C GLY A 35 11.15 5.71 -28.37
N GLY A 36 11.22 4.55 -27.70
CA GLY A 36 10.61 3.32 -28.19
C GLY A 36 9.36 2.90 -27.41
N HIS A 37 8.25 2.62 -28.10
CA HIS A 37 7.15 1.84 -27.56
C HIS A 37 7.61 0.39 -27.45
N THR A 38 7.91 -0.09 -26.25
CA THR A 38 8.18 -1.51 -26.02
C THR A 38 6.86 -2.23 -25.79
N THR A 39 6.51 -3.17 -26.68
CA THR A 39 5.50 -4.18 -26.40
C THR A 39 5.99 -5.01 -25.21
N PRO A 40 5.21 -5.17 -24.12
CA PRO A 40 5.65 -6.01 -23.02
C PRO A 40 5.87 -7.44 -23.51
N PRO A 41 6.95 -8.12 -23.10
CA PRO A 41 7.14 -9.52 -23.41
C PRO A 41 5.99 -10.34 -22.81
N ALA A 42 5.54 -11.35 -23.55
CA ALA A 42 4.51 -12.27 -23.07
C ALA A 42 4.96 -12.88 -21.74
N ILE A 43 4.10 -12.78 -20.72
CA ILE A 43 4.34 -13.40 -19.41
C ILE A 43 4.45 -14.90 -19.64
N PRO A 44 5.57 -15.57 -19.29
CA PRO A 44 5.65 -17.01 -19.37
C PRO A 44 4.61 -17.61 -18.44
N ALA A 45 3.84 -18.60 -18.92
CA ALA A 45 2.89 -19.34 -18.12
C ALA A 45 3.60 -19.90 -16.87
N ALA A 46 2.95 -19.78 -15.70
CA ALA A 46 3.50 -20.29 -14.45
C ALA A 46 3.90 -21.76 -14.59
N PRO A 47 5.11 -22.15 -14.12
CA PRO A 47 5.52 -23.53 -14.15
C PRO A 47 4.61 -24.36 -13.24
N ALA A 48 4.00 -25.38 -13.82
CA ALA A 48 3.28 -26.38 -13.05
C ALA A 48 4.30 -27.20 -12.25
N GLN A 49 4.07 -27.26 -10.93
CA GLN A 49 4.73 -28.12 -9.94
C GLN A 49 6.20 -27.84 -9.60
N ALA A 50 6.40 -27.46 -8.34
CA ALA A 50 7.73 -27.32 -7.74
C ALA A 50 8.43 -28.71 -7.68
N GLU A 51 9.45 -28.89 -8.48
CA GLU A 51 10.45 -29.92 -8.23
C GLU A 51 11.25 -29.55 -6.98
N LEU A 52 11.46 -30.52 -6.08
CA LEU A 52 12.32 -30.38 -4.92
C LEU A 52 13.73 -29.97 -5.37
N VAL A 53 14.08 -28.73 -5.06
CA VAL A 53 15.41 -28.20 -5.36
C VAL A 53 16.42 -28.84 -4.39
N LYS A 54 17.38 -29.55 -4.95
CA LYS A 54 18.60 -29.98 -4.25
C LYS A 54 19.32 -28.77 -3.68
N GLU A 55 19.78 -28.85 -2.42
CA GLU A 55 20.58 -27.83 -1.76
C GLU A 55 21.72 -27.31 -2.66
N PRO A 56 21.86 -26.02 -2.86
CA PRO A 56 23.02 -25.45 -3.51
C PRO A 56 24.17 -25.32 -2.48
N ALA A 57 25.29 -25.94 -2.80
CA ALA A 57 26.55 -25.80 -2.09
C ALA A 57 27.22 -24.45 -2.41
N ALA A 58 26.71 -23.35 -1.92
CA ALA A 58 27.40 -22.08 -1.69
C ALA A 58 26.45 -21.15 -0.95
N ALA A 59 26.92 -20.50 0.13
CA ALA A 59 26.14 -19.49 0.83
C ALA A 59 25.69 -18.42 -0.18
N PRO A 60 24.37 -18.07 -0.22
CA PRO A 60 23.91 -17.04 -1.13
C PRO A 60 24.58 -15.72 -0.73
N THR A 61 25.38 -15.16 -1.63
CA THR A 61 25.83 -13.78 -1.52
C THR A 61 24.57 -12.90 -1.54
N LEU A 62 24.35 -12.16 -0.45
CA LEU A 62 23.31 -11.13 -0.41
C LEU A 62 23.43 -10.28 -1.69
N PRO A 63 22.32 -10.12 -2.44
CA PRO A 63 22.37 -9.25 -3.62
C PRO A 63 22.88 -7.88 -3.19
N SER A 64 23.82 -7.34 -3.95
CA SER A 64 24.32 -5.99 -3.77
C SER A 64 23.14 -5.02 -3.70
N LYS A 65 23.22 -4.00 -2.83
CA LYS A 65 22.19 -2.97 -2.64
C LYS A 65 21.55 -2.62 -3.99
N PRO A 66 20.20 -2.70 -4.09
CA PRO A 66 19.53 -2.40 -5.34
C PRO A 66 19.97 -1.03 -5.86
N THR A 67 20.29 -0.98 -7.13
CA THR A 67 20.53 0.25 -7.86
C THR A 67 19.29 1.15 -7.78
N HIS A 68 19.39 2.44 -8.12
CA HIS A 68 18.27 3.41 -8.12
C HIS A 68 17.18 3.11 -9.18
N ASP A 69 17.03 1.85 -9.55
CA ASP A 69 16.11 1.38 -10.58
C ASP A 69 14.74 1.04 -9.97
N ASN A 70 13.70 1.11 -10.81
CA ASN A 70 12.38 0.67 -10.43
C ASN A 70 12.36 -0.86 -10.25
N LEU A 71 11.64 -1.33 -9.22
CA LEU A 71 11.44 -2.75 -8.96
C LEU A 71 9.98 -3.12 -9.21
N LEU A 72 9.77 -4.20 -9.96
CA LEU A 72 8.50 -4.90 -10.04
C LEU A 72 8.68 -6.27 -9.39
N ILE A 73 7.91 -6.55 -8.33
CA ILE A 73 8.01 -7.79 -7.58
C ILE A 73 6.74 -8.60 -7.82
N GLN A 74 6.89 -9.81 -8.37
CA GLN A 74 5.80 -10.74 -8.61
C GLN A 74 5.72 -11.74 -7.46
N GLY A 75 4.53 -11.91 -6.87
CA GLY A 75 4.28 -12.87 -5.80
C GLY A 75 3.21 -12.38 -4.82
N ASP A 76 2.99 -13.13 -3.74
CA ASP A 76 2.15 -12.67 -2.63
C ASP A 76 2.76 -11.43 -1.98
N ASN A 77 1.96 -10.38 -1.83
CA ASN A 77 2.46 -9.09 -1.37
C ASN A 77 2.89 -9.10 0.11
N LEU A 78 2.35 -9.97 0.95
CA LEU A 78 2.79 -10.09 2.34
C LEU A 78 4.20 -10.68 2.42
N GLU A 79 4.48 -11.73 1.62
CA GLU A 79 5.82 -12.30 1.50
C GLU A 79 6.80 -11.32 0.85
N ALA A 80 6.37 -10.61 -0.20
CA ALA A 80 7.18 -9.59 -0.87
C ALA A 80 7.57 -8.45 0.09
N LEU A 81 6.63 -7.91 0.86
CA LEU A 81 6.91 -6.89 1.87
C LEU A 81 7.93 -7.38 2.91
N LYS A 82 7.79 -8.64 3.36
CA LYS A 82 8.74 -9.24 4.29
C LYS A 82 10.14 -9.36 3.68
N ALA A 83 10.23 -9.79 2.41
CA ALA A 83 11.49 -9.92 1.68
C ALA A 83 12.20 -8.59 1.44
N LEU A 84 11.46 -7.47 1.38
CA LEU A 84 12.02 -6.13 1.23
C LEU A 84 12.63 -5.56 2.52
N LEU A 85 12.22 -6.04 3.70
CA LEU A 85 12.68 -5.47 4.98
C LEU A 85 14.20 -5.44 5.15
N PRO A 86 14.98 -6.50 4.81
CA PRO A 86 16.43 -6.47 4.97
C PRO A 86 17.11 -5.34 4.19
N PHE A 87 16.48 -4.88 3.10
CA PHE A 87 17.05 -3.87 2.18
C PHE A 87 16.50 -2.47 2.40
N TYR A 88 15.21 -2.36 2.76
CA TYR A 88 14.47 -1.09 2.72
C TYR A 88 13.84 -0.68 4.06
N ARG A 89 14.09 -1.40 5.16
CA ARG A 89 13.58 -1.02 6.49
C ARG A 89 13.96 0.43 6.82
N GLY A 90 12.98 1.25 7.13
CA GLY A 90 13.19 2.65 7.49
C GLY A 90 13.73 3.54 6.37
N GLN A 91 13.55 3.16 5.09
CA GLN A 91 14.10 3.91 3.95
C GLN A 91 13.02 4.44 3.00
N VAL A 92 11.82 3.90 3.03
CA VAL A 92 10.74 4.27 2.10
C VAL A 92 10.15 5.63 2.49
N LYS A 93 10.19 6.59 1.59
CA LYS A 93 9.69 7.96 1.82
C LYS A 93 8.18 8.07 1.71
N CYS A 94 7.58 7.39 0.73
CA CYS A 94 6.15 7.44 0.47
C CYS A 94 5.64 6.06 0.09
N ILE A 95 4.52 5.66 0.69
CA ILE A 95 3.80 4.45 0.35
C ILE A 95 2.39 4.87 -0.09
N PHE A 96 1.95 4.35 -1.22
CA PHE A 96 0.57 4.48 -1.69
C PHE A 96 0.02 3.07 -1.91
N ILE A 97 -1.13 2.77 -1.33
CA ILE A 97 -1.82 1.49 -1.51
C ILE A 97 -3.31 1.70 -1.78
N ASP A 98 -3.84 0.81 -2.58
CA ASP A 98 -5.25 0.71 -2.95
C ASP A 98 -5.71 -0.72 -2.63
N PRO A 99 -6.12 -0.99 -1.37
CA PRO A 99 -6.54 -2.33 -0.96
C PRO A 99 -7.94 -2.66 -1.51
N PRO A 100 -8.36 -3.94 -1.48
CA PRO A 100 -9.75 -4.31 -1.78
C PRO A 100 -10.73 -3.54 -0.88
N TYR A 101 -11.77 -2.95 -1.50
CA TYR A 101 -12.75 -2.13 -0.77
C TYR A 101 -13.85 -2.93 -0.07
N ASN A 102 -13.91 -4.24 -0.30
CA ASN A 102 -14.90 -5.15 0.29
C ASN A 102 -16.35 -4.79 -0.08
N THR A 103 -16.56 -4.34 -1.33
CA THR A 103 -17.83 -3.77 -1.82
C THR A 103 -18.93 -4.80 -2.10
N LYS A 104 -18.65 -6.10 -1.99
CA LYS A 104 -19.57 -7.20 -2.38
C LYS A 104 -19.97 -7.17 -3.86
N SER A 105 -19.33 -6.36 -4.69
CA SER A 105 -19.55 -6.35 -6.13
C SER A 105 -18.75 -7.48 -6.78
N ALA A 106 -19.44 -8.32 -7.56
CA ALA A 106 -18.86 -9.48 -8.25
C ALA A 106 -17.98 -9.04 -9.44
N PHE A 107 -16.82 -8.47 -9.18
CA PHE A 107 -15.78 -8.38 -10.20
C PHE A 107 -14.93 -9.65 -10.14
N GLU A 108 -14.94 -10.44 -11.22
CA GLU A 108 -14.39 -11.80 -11.32
C GLU A 108 -12.87 -11.92 -11.03
N HIS A 109 -12.16 -10.82 -10.72
CA HIS A 109 -10.71 -10.82 -10.49
C HIS A 109 -10.25 -10.21 -9.18
N TYR A 110 -11.17 -9.68 -8.36
CA TYR A 110 -10.89 -9.16 -7.02
C TYR A 110 -11.83 -9.81 -6.02
N ASP A 111 -11.27 -10.39 -4.97
CA ASP A 111 -12.01 -11.02 -3.87
C ASP A 111 -12.58 -9.94 -2.92
N ASP A 112 -13.48 -9.10 -3.47
CA ASP A 112 -14.11 -7.99 -2.74
C ASP A 112 -15.24 -8.46 -1.79
N ASN A 113 -15.40 -9.77 -1.62
CA ASN A 113 -16.43 -10.38 -0.76
C ASN A 113 -15.85 -11.00 0.51
N LEU A 114 -14.74 -10.50 1.01
CA LEU A 114 -14.17 -10.97 2.27
C LEU A 114 -15.10 -10.62 3.43
N GLU A 115 -15.31 -11.55 4.36
CA GLU A 115 -15.90 -11.19 5.63
C GLU A 115 -15.05 -10.10 6.30
N HIS A 116 -15.68 -9.14 6.96
CA HIS A 116 -15.03 -8.02 7.63
C HIS A 116 -13.84 -8.45 8.51
N ALA A 117 -14.02 -9.53 9.31
CA ALA A 117 -12.94 -10.05 10.16
C ALA A 117 -11.74 -10.59 9.35
N GLN A 118 -12.00 -11.20 8.19
CA GLN A 118 -10.93 -11.68 7.29
C GLN A 118 -10.20 -10.51 6.65
N TRP A 119 -10.95 -9.47 6.22
CA TRP A 119 -10.38 -8.26 5.66
C TRP A 119 -9.42 -7.57 6.66
N LEU A 120 -9.85 -7.39 7.91
CA LEU A 120 -9.00 -6.83 8.98
C LEU A 120 -7.76 -7.71 9.23
N SER A 121 -7.93 -9.03 9.25
CA SER A 121 -6.84 -9.99 9.44
C SER A 121 -5.83 -9.99 8.28
N MET A 122 -6.30 -9.70 7.06
CA MET A 122 -5.46 -9.54 5.87
C MET A 122 -4.68 -8.22 5.91
N MET A 123 -5.33 -7.13 6.31
CA MET A 123 -4.74 -5.79 6.28
C MET A 123 -3.70 -5.56 7.38
N LEU A 124 -3.97 -6.04 8.59
CA LEU A 124 -3.12 -5.75 9.75
C LEU A 124 -1.64 -6.11 9.55
N PRO A 125 -1.26 -7.34 9.18
CA PRO A 125 0.15 -7.69 9.01
C PRO A 125 0.84 -6.91 7.90
N ARG A 126 0.11 -6.54 6.84
CA ARG A 126 0.60 -5.70 5.76
C ARG A 126 0.92 -4.29 6.24
N LEU A 127 -0.01 -3.67 6.97
CA LEU A 127 0.19 -2.34 7.56
C LEU A 127 1.38 -2.32 8.54
N GLN A 128 1.58 -3.39 9.32
CA GLN A 128 2.74 -3.52 10.20
C GLN A 128 4.06 -3.50 9.42
N LEU A 129 4.17 -4.32 8.35
CA LEU A 129 5.36 -4.36 7.50
C LEU A 129 5.59 -3.05 6.74
N LEU A 130 4.53 -2.44 6.22
CA LEU A 130 4.59 -1.13 5.56
C LEU A 130 5.10 -0.05 6.52
N ARG A 131 4.66 -0.07 7.79
CA ARG A 131 5.17 0.83 8.81
C ARG A 131 6.66 0.64 9.07
N GLU A 132 7.15 -0.62 9.07
CA GLU A 132 8.57 -0.91 9.24
C GLU A 132 9.42 -0.39 8.07
N LEU A 133 8.92 -0.47 6.85
CA LEU A 133 9.59 0.04 5.66
C LEU A 133 9.70 1.57 5.64
N LEU A 134 8.70 2.28 6.20
CA LEU A 134 8.69 3.74 6.21
C LEU A 134 9.86 4.34 6.95
N ARG A 135 10.45 5.38 6.34
CA ARG A 135 11.40 6.30 6.97
C ARG A 135 10.69 7.17 8.01
N GLU A 136 11.40 7.69 9.01
CA GLU A 136 10.80 8.51 10.08
C GLU A 136 10.03 9.74 9.56
N ASP A 137 10.49 10.37 8.47
CA ASP A 137 9.81 11.46 7.79
C ASP A 137 8.97 11.00 6.59
N GLY A 138 8.64 9.71 6.53
CA GLY A 138 7.84 9.10 5.48
C GLY A 138 6.34 9.12 5.78
N SER A 139 5.53 8.92 4.74
CA SER A 139 4.06 8.87 4.82
C SER A 139 3.47 7.69 4.07
N ILE A 140 2.31 7.22 4.55
CA ILE A 140 1.48 6.23 3.88
C ILE A 140 0.14 6.85 3.52
N TRP A 141 -0.36 6.52 2.34
CA TRP A 141 -1.59 6.98 1.72
C TRP A 141 -2.41 5.75 1.33
N VAL A 142 -3.61 5.65 1.84
CA VAL A 142 -4.47 4.47 1.62
C VAL A 142 -5.81 4.93 1.11
N THR A 143 -6.17 4.52 -0.12
CA THR A 143 -7.50 4.75 -0.67
C THR A 143 -8.48 3.70 -0.16
N ILE A 144 -9.71 4.11 0.10
CA ILE A 144 -10.78 3.23 0.60
C ILE A 144 -12.13 3.94 0.46
N ASP A 145 -13.21 3.18 0.40
CA ASP A 145 -14.57 3.70 0.48
C ASP A 145 -15.19 3.56 1.89
N ASP A 146 -16.48 3.87 2.01
CA ASP A 146 -17.21 3.81 3.28
C ASP A 146 -17.39 2.38 3.83
N ASN A 147 -17.24 1.32 3.01
CA ASN A 147 -17.43 -0.05 3.48
C ASN A 147 -16.44 -0.41 4.60
N GLU A 148 -15.16 -0.13 4.39
CA GLU A 148 -14.10 -0.46 5.35
C GLU A 148 -13.34 0.76 5.88
N GLY A 149 -13.60 1.96 5.35
CA GLY A 149 -12.83 3.17 5.66
C GLY A 149 -12.77 3.53 7.13
N HIS A 150 -13.89 3.41 7.84
CA HIS A 150 -13.96 3.74 9.26
C HIS A 150 -13.19 2.73 10.13
N TYR A 151 -13.26 1.44 9.79
CA TYR A 151 -12.53 0.37 10.48
C TYR A 151 -11.03 0.44 10.17
N LEU A 152 -10.69 0.69 8.89
CA LEU A 152 -9.30 0.93 8.48
C LEU A 152 -8.68 2.09 9.26
N LYS A 153 -9.43 3.19 9.46
CA LYS A 153 -8.96 4.32 10.25
C LYS A 153 -8.58 3.92 11.66
N VAL A 154 -9.40 3.11 12.35
CA VAL A 154 -9.10 2.63 13.70
C VAL A 154 -7.93 1.66 13.70
N LEU A 155 -7.86 0.75 12.72
CA LEU A 155 -6.74 -0.18 12.56
C LEU A 155 -5.41 0.57 12.32
N MET A 156 -5.42 1.59 11.50
CA MET A 156 -4.25 2.45 11.26
C MET A 156 -3.87 3.26 12.50
N ASP A 157 -4.82 3.69 13.32
CA ASP A 157 -4.54 4.31 14.61
C ASP A 157 -3.77 3.35 15.55
N GLU A 158 -4.11 2.05 15.54
CA GLU A 158 -3.38 1.06 16.33
C GLU A 158 -1.97 0.81 15.79
N VAL A 159 -1.82 0.70 14.47
CA VAL A 159 -0.53 0.39 13.84
C VAL A 159 0.41 1.59 13.82
N PHE A 160 -0.05 2.74 13.35
CA PHE A 160 0.80 3.94 13.16
C PHE A 160 0.80 4.87 14.36
N GLY A 161 -0.19 4.74 15.23
CA GLY A 161 -0.45 5.67 16.33
C GLY A 161 -1.36 6.82 15.92
N ARG A 162 -2.41 7.08 16.68
CA ARG A 162 -3.41 8.14 16.41
C ARG A 162 -2.78 9.53 16.24
N GLY A 163 -1.72 9.83 16.99
CA GLY A 163 -0.99 11.10 16.89
C GLY A 163 -0.31 11.34 15.55
N ASN A 164 -0.10 10.27 14.78
CA ASN A 164 0.53 10.31 13.46
C ASN A 164 -0.48 10.43 12.31
N PHE A 165 -1.77 10.48 12.61
CA PHE A 165 -2.79 10.80 11.61
C PHE A 165 -2.59 12.21 11.06
N VAL A 166 -2.55 12.33 9.73
CA VAL A 166 -2.34 13.60 9.02
C VAL A 166 -3.68 14.15 8.56
N ALA A 167 -4.38 13.40 7.70
CA ALA A 167 -5.64 13.85 7.09
C ALA A 167 -6.46 12.66 6.56
N ASN A 168 -7.74 12.90 6.37
CA ASN A 168 -8.61 12.16 5.47
C ASN A 168 -8.94 13.10 4.29
N VAL A 169 -8.47 12.76 3.11
CA VAL A 169 -8.75 13.49 1.88
C VAL A 169 -9.92 12.83 1.18
N VAL A 170 -10.90 13.63 0.78
CA VAL A 170 -12.04 13.17 -0.01
C VAL A 170 -11.67 13.23 -1.49
N TRP A 171 -11.76 12.09 -2.16
CA TRP A 171 -11.51 11.97 -3.59
C TRP A 171 -12.84 11.85 -4.34
N GLN A 172 -13.17 12.83 -5.14
CA GLN A 172 -14.40 12.79 -5.95
C GLN A 172 -14.22 11.83 -7.12
N LYS A 173 -14.96 10.69 -7.09
CA LYS A 173 -14.93 9.65 -8.12
C LYS A 173 -16.03 9.76 -9.17
N ALA A 174 -17.10 10.53 -8.89
CA ALA A 174 -18.21 10.75 -9.80
C ALA A 174 -18.68 12.21 -9.74
N TYR A 175 -19.02 12.77 -10.91
CA TYR A 175 -19.39 14.18 -11.07
C TYR A 175 -20.89 14.42 -11.22
N GLY A 176 -21.70 13.39 -11.14
CA GLY A 176 -23.17 13.49 -11.26
C GLY A 176 -23.89 12.48 -10.38
N PRO A 177 -25.16 12.74 -10.06
CA PRO A 177 -25.96 11.80 -9.31
C PRO A 177 -26.13 10.51 -10.11
N ARG A 178 -26.02 9.36 -9.45
CA ARG A 178 -26.32 8.06 -10.06
C ARG A 178 -27.81 7.88 -10.15
N SER A 179 -28.35 7.65 -11.35
CA SER A 179 -29.79 7.48 -11.60
C SER A 179 -30.38 6.25 -10.90
N ASN A 180 -29.56 5.30 -10.49
CA ASN A 180 -29.94 4.07 -9.78
C ASN A 180 -29.66 4.13 -8.26
N ALA A 181 -29.29 5.28 -7.70
CA ALA A 181 -29.11 5.41 -6.27
C ALA A 181 -30.47 5.41 -5.56
N PHE A 182 -30.64 4.49 -4.62
CA PHE A 182 -31.89 4.37 -3.88
C PHE A 182 -32.10 5.50 -2.84
N LEU A 183 -31.01 5.95 -2.20
CA LEU A 183 -31.05 7.02 -1.20
C LEU A 183 -30.15 8.17 -1.62
N LEU A 184 -28.85 8.02 -1.38
CA LEU A 184 -27.83 9.01 -1.68
C LEU A 184 -26.83 8.45 -2.68
N SER A 185 -26.33 9.32 -3.56
CA SER A 185 -25.27 8.94 -4.50
C SER A 185 -23.93 8.90 -3.78
N ASP A 186 -23.26 7.77 -3.80
CA ASP A 186 -21.87 7.64 -3.40
C ASP A 186 -21.00 8.17 -4.53
N SER A 187 -20.39 9.33 -4.33
CA SER A 187 -19.62 10.06 -5.34
C SER A 187 -18.16 10.31 -4.97
N HIS A 188 -17.70 9.75 -3.85
CA HIS A 188 -16.32 9.94 -3.38
C HIS A 188 -15.73 8.69 -2.75
N ASP A 189 -14.42 8.68 -2.65
CA ASP A 189 -13.64 7.76 -1.84
C ASP A 189 -12.84 8.54 -0.81
N HIS A 190 -12.33 7.85 0.19
CA HIS A 190 -11.44 8.39 1.20
C HIS A 190 -9.98 8.09 0.84
N MET A 191 -9.09 8.99 1.22
CA MET A 191 -7.67 8.75 1.23
C MET A 191 -7.13 9.06 2.62
N LEU A 192 -6.87 8.00 3.39
CA LEU A 192 -6.33 8.11 4.75
C LEU A 192 -4.81 8.31 4.69
N ILE A 193 -4.32 9.35 5.37
CA ILE A 193 -2.90 9.72 5.35
C ILE A 193 -2.33 9.65 6.76
N TYR A 194 -1.23 8.91 6.91
CA TYR A 194 -0.45 8.83 8.14
C TYR A 194 1.02 9.11 7.88
N GLY A 195 1.68 9.75 8.83
CA GLY A 195 3.13 9.80 8.89
C GLY A 195 3.69 8.61 9.69
N LYS A 196 4.93 8.21 9.45
CA LYS A 196 5.67 7.36 10.39
C LYS A 196 5.83 8.09 11.72
N SER A 197 6.25 9.36 11.64
CA SER A 197 6.31 10.32 12.74
C SER A 197 5.82 11.67 12.22
N LYS A 198 4.61 12.09 12.62
CA LYS A 198 4.01 13.35 12.15
C LYS A 198 4.87 14.59 12.43
N PRO A 199 5.58 14.71 13.58
CA PRO A 199 6.43 15.87 13.84
C PRO A 199 7.57 16.05 12.85
N THR A 200 8.09 14.96 12.27
CA THR A 200 9.20 15.00 11.30
C THR A 200 8.73 15.06 9.85
N LEU A 201 7.43 14.79 9.61
CA LEU A 201 6.86 14.77 8.27
C LEU A 201 6.92 16.17 7.63
N ARG A 202 7.39 16.23 6.38
CA ARG A 202 7.40 17.45 5.57
C ARG A 202 6.91 17.12 4.17
N PHE A 203 5.93 17.89 3.71
CA PHE A 203 5.47 17.87 2.32
C PHE A 203 6.11 19.00 1.54
N GLY A 204 6.46 18.75 0.29
CA GLY A 204 6.82 19.81 -0.65
C GLY A 204 5.60 20.66 -0.97
N LEU A 205 5.80 21.96 -1.04
CA LEU A 205 4.76 22.88 -1.50
C LEU A 205 4.80 22.97 -3.03
N LEU A 206 3.63 22.95 -3.65
CA LEU A 206 3.52 23.27 -5.06
C LEU A 206 3.70 24.79 -5.23
N SER A 207 4.40 25.21 -6.30
CA SER A 207 4.46 26.61 -6.66
C SER A 207 3.06 27.14 -6.98
N ARG A 208 2.74 28.31 -6.47
CA ARG A 208 1.49 29.00 -6.81
C ARG A 208 1.52 29.43 -8.27
N SER A 209 0.40 29.30 -8.97
CA SER A 209 0.24 29.94 -10.28
C SER A 209 0.10 31.47 -10.12
N ASP A 210 0.42 32.22 -11.19
CA ASP A 210 0.25 33.68 -11.20
C ASP A 210 -1.19 34.08 -10.93
N GLU A 211 -2.17 33.31 -11.40
CA GLU A 211 -3.59 33.52 -11.13
C GLU A 211 -3.96 33.35 -9.66
N GLN A 212 -3.37 32.36 -8.99
CA GLN A 212 -3.55 32.12 -7.55
C GLN A 212 -2.92 33.26 -6.74
N THR A 213 -1.74 33.72 -7.16
CA THR A 213 -1.02 34.81 -6.49
C THR A 213 -1.77 36.12 -6.66
N ALA A 214 -2.36 36.38 -7.83
CA ALA A 214 -3.14 37.60 -8.12
C ALA A 214 -4.40 37.74 -7.26
N LYS A 215 -4.94 36.64 -6.71
CA LYS A 215 -6.10 36.67 -5.79
C LYS A 215 -5.75 37.13 -4.38
N TYR A 216 -4.51 37.04 -3.97
CA TYR A 216 -4.02 37.51 -2.67
C TYR A 216 -3.64 39.01 -2.79
N LYS A 217 -4.65 39.90 -2.60
CA LYS A 217 -4.46 41.36 -2.73
C LYS A 217 -4.10 42.04 -1.41
N ASN A 218 -4.09 41.31 -0.28
CA ASN A 218 -3.70 41.89 1.01
C ASN A 218 -2.28 41.45 1.35
N PRO A 219 -1.31 42.37 1.36
CA PRO A 219 -0.08 42.14 2.12
C PRO A 219 -0.44 42.20 3.60
N ASP A 220 -0.07 41.16 4.35
CA ASP A 220 -0.07 41.23 5.81
C ASP A 220 0.96 42.20 6.31
#